data_1cc413dfbfe4a3e7ffe0f645d64dc7a7
#
_entry.id   1cc413dfbfe4a3e7ffe0f645d64dc7a7
#
_cell.length_a   1.000
_cell.length_b   1.000
_cell.length_c   1.000
_cell.angle_alpha   90.00
_cell.angle_beta   90.00
_cell.angle_gamma   90.00
#
_symmetry.space_group_name_H-M   'P 1'
#
loop_
_entity.id
_entity.type
_entity.pdbx_description
1 polymer ?
#
loop_
_entity_poly.entity_id
_entity_poly.type
_entity_poly.pdbx_seq_one_letter_code
_entity_poly.pdbx_strand_id
1 'polypeptide(L)'
;MIQRKLSIILENKPGALVRVVGLFHQRGYNIESLHVDPVEDLREYKFLEDKLDIKLKEGEVSHLIIATTVNDNLLRQILRQINKLIDVLIAEEIK
;
A
#
# COMPACT_ATOMS: atom_id res chain seq x y z
N MET A 1 -0.23 22.01 2.11
CA MET A 1 -0.25 20.58 1.73
C MET A 1 0.77 20.34 0.63
N ILE A 2 1.46 19.22 0.67
CA ILE A 2 2.46 18.83 -0.32
C ILE A 2 2.12 17.44 -0.87
N GLN A 3 2.64 17.14 -2.05
CA GLN A 3 2.47 15.81 -2.63
C GLN A 3 3.30 14.81 -1.85
N ARG A 4 2.68 13.68 -1.49
CA ARG A 4 3.31 12.59 -0.77
C ARG A 4 3.16 11.32 -1.59
N LYS A 5 4.17 10.46 -1.51
CA LYS A 5 4.11 9.15 -2.15
C LYS A 5 4.04 8.07 -1.09
N LEU A 6 3.14 7.13 -1.30
CA LEU A 6 2.92 6.00 -0.40
C LEU A 6 3.34 4.73 -1.10
N SER A 7 4.10 3.90 -0.40
CA SER A 7 4.48 2.55 -0.85
C SER A 7 3.62 1.55 -0.10
N ILE A 8 2.89 0.72 -0.83
CA ILE A 8 1.99 -0.25 -0.26
C ILE A 8 2.32 -1.62 -0.83
N ILE A 9 2.67 -2.55 0.05
CA ILE A 9 2.88 -3.95 -0.34
C ILE A 9 1.61 -4.70 0.03
N LEU A 10 1.00 -5.31 -0.95
CA LEU A 10 -0.29 -5.98 -0.75
C LEU A 10 -0.31 -7.33 -1.45
N GLU A 11 -1.23 -8.18 -1.01
CA GLU A 11 -1.45 -9.47 -1.64
C GLU A 11 -2.03 -9.26 -3.04
N ASN A 12 -1.52 -10.00 -4.02
CA ASN A 12 -1.97 -9.90 -5.41
C ASN A 12 -3.25 -10.73 -5.59
N LYS A 13 -4.35 -10.26 -5.00
CA LYS A 13 -5.66 -10.89 -5.03
C LYS A 13 -6.67 -10.02 -5.73
N PRO A 14 -7.66 -10.61 -6.40
CA PRO A 14 -8.78 -9.81 -6.91
C PRO A 14 -9.42 -8.99 -5.80
N GLY A 15 -9.64 -7.72 -6.05
CA GLY A 15 -10.25 -6.81 -5.08
C GLY A 15 -9.31 -6.14 -4.10
N ALA A 16 -8.07 -6.60 -3.94
CA ALA A 16 -7.13 -5.97 -3.02
C ALA A 16 -6.85 -4.52 -3.40
N LEU A 17 -6.54 -4.29 -4.68
CA LEU A 17 -6.31 -2.94 -5.19
C LEU A 17 -7.57 -2.08 -5.07
N VAL A 18 -8.72 -2.64 -5.36
CA VAL A 18 -10.01 -1.92 -5.29
C VAL A 18 -10.28 -1.45 -3.87
N ARG A 19 -9.94 -2.27 -2.86
CA ARG A 19 -10.12 -1.88 -1.46
C ARG A 19 -9.25 -0.71 -1.06
N VAL A 20 -7.99 -0.70 -1.51
CA VAL A 20 -7.08 0.43 -1.23
C VAL A 20 -7.57 1.70 -1.91
N VAL A 21 -7.88 1.61 -3.21
CA VAL A 21 -8.37 2.77 -3.98
C VAL A 21 -9.71 3.26 -3.42
N GLY A 22 -10.58 2.33 -3.03
CA GLY A 22 -11.88 2.65 -2.43
C GLY A 22 -11.75 3.43 -1.14
N LEU A 23 -10.71 3.15 -0.35
CA LEU A 23 -10.47 3.88 0.89
C LEU A 23 -10.19 5.36 0.60
N PHE A 24 -9.38 5.66 -0.41
CA PHE A 24 -9.11 7.03 -0.84
C PHE A 24 -10.40 7.70 -1.31
N HIS A 25 -11.19 7.00 -2.10
CA HIS A 25 -12.45 7.53 -2.63
C HIS A 25 -13.44 7.85 -1.52
N GLN A 26 -13.62 6.94 -0.56
CA GLN A 26 -14.55 7.12 0.55
C GLN A 26 -14.19 8.31 1.43
N ARG A 27 -12.91 8.63 1.54
CA ARG A 27 -12.43 9.73 2.36
C ARG A 27 -12.28 11.04 1.59
N GLY A 28 -12.58 11.02 0.29
CA GLY A 28 -12.47 12.22 -0.53
C GLY A 28 -11.04 12.63 -0.86
N TYR A 29 -10.08 11.73 -0.70
CA TYR A 29 -8.70 12.00 -1.06
C TYR A 29 -8.47 11.71 -2.53
N ASN A 30 -7.74 12.59 -3.21
CA ASN A 30 -7.45 12.43 -4.62
C ASN A 30 -6.20 11.60 -4.84
N ILE A 31 -6.29 10.61 -5.72
CA ILE A 31 -5.13 9.86 -6.18
C ILE A 31 -4.61 10.54 -7.44
N GLU A 32 -3.43 11.15 -7.34
CA GLU A 32 -2.83 11.89 -8.44
C GLU A 32 -2.07 10.99 -9.40
N SER A 33 -1.46 9.95 -8.88
CA SER A 33 -0.84 8.92 -9.70
C SER A 33 -0.89 7.58 -9.00
N LEU A 34 -0.86 6.51 -9.78
CA LEU A 34 -0.97 5.16 -9.28
C LEU A 34 -0.15 4.24 -10.17
N HIS A 35 0.78 3.49 -9.55
CA HIS A 35 1.59 2.49 -10.22
C HIS A 35 1.47 1.18 -9.48
N VAL A 36 1.18 0.10 -10.20
CA VAL A 36 1.05 -1.24 -9.62
C VAL A 36 1.97 -2.17 -10.39
N ASP A 37 2.86 -2.84 -9.69
CA ASP A 37 3.74 -3.83 -10.28
C ASP A 37 3.74 -5.09 -9.43
N PRO A 38 3.68 -6.29 -10.06
CA PRO A 38 3.91 -7.52 -9.30
C PRO A 38 5.35 -7.55 -8.79
N VAL A 39 5.53 -8.06 -7.61
CA VAL A 39 6.86 -8.22 -7.03
C VAL A 39 7.42 -9.55 -7.51
N GLU A 40 8.44 -9.49 -8.36
CA GLU A 40 9.08 -10.69 -8.91
C GLU A 40 10.19 -11.20 -8.01
N ASP A 41 10.93 -10.28 -7.37
CA ASP A 41 12.00 -10.62 -6.46
C ASP A 41 11.58 -10.32 -5.02
N LEU A 42 11.28 -11.37 -4.26
CA LEU A 42 10.80 -11.24 -2.89
C LEU A 42 11.92 -11.07 -1.86
N ARG A 43 13.19 -11.08 -2.27
CA ARG A 43 14.31 -10.99 -1.31
C ARG A 43 14.27 -9.72 -0.49
N GLU A 44 13.83 -8.61 -1.08
CA GLU A 44 13.72 -7.33 -0.38
C GLU A 44 12.60 -7.32 0.66
N TYR A 45 11.66 -8.25 0.57
CA TYR A 45 10.49 -8.29 1.43
C TYR A 45 10.45 -9.48 2.38
N LYS A 46 11.53 -10.26 2.44
CA LYS A 46 11.58 -11.43 3.33
C LYS A 46 11.41 -11.07 4.79
N PHE A 47 11.81 -9.86 5.18
CA PHE A 47 11.60 -9.38 6.54
C PHE A 47 10.13 -9.39 6.95
N LEU A 48 9.22 -9.25 5.96
CA LEU A 48 7.77 -9.27 6.23
C LEU A 48 7.28 -10.66 6.62
N GLU A 49 7.96 -11.71 6.15
CA GLU A 49 7.59 -13.08 6.51
C GLU A 49 7.72 -13.30 8.02
N ASP A 50 8.83 -12.83 8.60
CA ASP A 50 9.06 -12.94 10.04
C ASP A 50 8.16 -12.00 10.83
N LYS A 51 8.03 -10.75 10.35
CA LYS A 51 7.27 -9.72 11.05
C LYS A 51 5.78 -10.03 11.11
N LEU A 52 5.24 -10.63 10.04
CA LEU A 52 3.81 -10.91 9.92
C LEU A 52 3.44 -12.38 10.06
N ASP A 53 4.43 -13.25 10.28
CA ASP A 53 4.25 -14.69 10.41
C ASP A 53 3.53 -15.29 9.21
N ILE A 54 4.02 -14.95 8.01
CA ILE A 54 3.46 -15.40 6.73
C ILE A 54 4.58 -15.89 5.83
N LYS A 55 4.22 -16.59 4.75
CA LYS A 55 5.14 -16.94 3.67
C LYS A 55 4.76 -16.20 2.41
N LEU A 56 5.74 -15.56 1.78
CA LEU A 56 5.56 -14.85 0.52
C LEU A 56 6.01 -15.73 -0.64
N LYS A 57 5.19 -15.77 -1.69
CA LYS A 57 5.50 -16.48 -2.92
C LYS A 57 5.53 -15.53 -4.09
N GLU A 58 6.37 -15.82 -5.09
CA GLU A 58 6.41 -15.02 -6.31
C GLU A 58 5.03 -14.98 -6.97
N GLY A 59 4.66 -13.79 -7.47
CA GLY A 59 3.37 -13.57 -8.11
C GLY A 59 2.20 -13.35 -7.16
N GLU A 60 2.40 -13.55 -5.86
CA GLU A 60 1.34 -13.37 -4.86
C GLU A 60 1.36 -12.00 -4.18
N VAL A 61 2.36 -11.17 -4.50
CA VAL A 61 2.57 -9.87 -3.88
C VAL A 61 2.70 -8.81 -4.95
N SER A 62 2.06 -7.67 -4.73
CA SER A 62 2.16 -6.50 -5.60
C SER A 62 2.69 -5.31 -4.82
N HIS A 63 3.40 -4.44 -5.51
CA HIS A 63 3.87 -3.18 -4.98
C HIS A 63 3.08 -2.04 -5.63
N LEU A 64 2.41 -1.26 -4.81
CA LEU A 64 1.58 -0.14 -5.22
C LEU A 64 2.23 1.15 -4.77
N ILE A 65 2.38 2.10 -5.69
CA ILE A 65 2.85 3.45 -5.36
C ILE A 65 1.75 4.44 -5.70
N ILE A 66 1.29 5.16 -4.69
CA ILE A 66 0.24 6.18 -4.82
C ILE A 66 0.83 7.53 -4.49
N ALA A 67 0.59 8.53 -5.35
CA ALA A 67 0.88 9.92 -5.04
C ALA A 67 -0.43 10.65 -4.73
N THR A 68 -0.42 11.41 -3.65
CA THR A 68 -1.56 12.20 -3.19
C THR A 68 -1.06 13.45 -2.49
N THR A 69 -1.83 14.52 -2.51
CA THR A 69 -1.47 15.78 -1.82
C THR A 69 -2.29 15.91 -0.56
N VAL A 70 -1.63 15.78 0.58
CA VAL A 70 -2.26 15.82 1.90
C VAL A 70 -1.30 16.43 2.93
N ASN A 71 -1.83 16.85 4.07
CA ASN A 71 -1.00 17.29 5.20
C ASN A 71 -0.56 16.07 6.03
N ASP A 72 0.33 16.31 7.00
CA ASP A 72 0.88 15.24 7.84
C ASP A 72 -0.19 14.49 8.61
N ASN A 73 -1.18 15.19 9.13
CA ASN A 73 -2.24 14.56 9.92
C ASN A 73 -3.10 13.62 9.08
N LEU A 74 -3.48 14.07 7.89
CA LEU A 74 -4.25 13.23 6.96
C LEU A 74 -3.44 12.04 6.49
N LEU A 75 -2.14 12.23 6.24
CA LEU A 75 -1.26 11.15 5.83
C LEU A 75 -1.22 10.04 6.89
N ARG A 76 -1.06 10.43 8.16
CA ARG A 76 -1.04 9.45 9.26
C ARG A 76 -2.35 8.68 9.35
N GLN A 77 -3.48 9.36 9.14
CA GLN A 77 -4.79 8.71 9.14
C GLN A 77 -4.93 7.71 8.00
N ILE A 78 -4.52 8.12 6.79
CA ILE A 78 -4.56 7.25 5.61
C ILE A 78 -3.72 6.00 5.84
N LEU A 79 -2.46 6.16 6.27
CA LEU A 79 -1.56 5.04 6.50
C LEU A 79 -2.12 4.09 7.55
N ARG A 80 -2.68 4.63 8.64
CA ARG A 80 -3.28 3.80 9.69
C ARG A 80 -4.41 2.94 9.14
N GLN A 81 -5.26 3.53 8.30
CA GLN A 81 -6.42 2.82 7.75
C GLN A 81 -6.01 1.80 6.68
N ILE A 82 -5.05 2.15 5.82
CA ILE A 82 -4.54 1.21 4.82
C ILE A 82 -3.92 -0.01 5.51
N ASN A 83 -3.14 0.21 6.56
CA ASN A 83 -2.49 -0.89 7.29
C ASN A 83 -3.48 -1.81 8.02
N LYS A 84 -4.74 -1.41 8.15
CA LYS A 84 -5.80 -2.26 8.72
C LYS A 84 -6.47 -3.15 7.69
N LEU A 85 -6.26 -2.90 6.40
CA LEU A 85 -6.87 -3.73 5.37
C LEU A 85 -6.22 -5.11 5.35
N ILE A 86 -7.04 -6.14 5.26
CA ILE A 86 -6.57 -7.53 5.39
C ILE A 86 -5.57 -7.92 4.31
N ASP A 87 -5.68 -7.34 3.13
CA ASP A 87 -4.80 -7.67 2.00
C ASP A 87 -3.49 -6.89 2.00
N VAL A 88 -3.34 -5.90 2.89
CA VAL A 88 -2.16 -5.05 2.95
C VAL A 88 -1.15 -5.64 3.93
N LEU A 89 0.07 -5.85 3.44
CA LEU A 89 1.17 -6.35 4.26
C LEU A 89 1.86 -5.21 4.99
N ILE A 90 2.15 -4.12 4.30
CA ILE A 90 2.71 -2.91 4.89
C ILE A 90 2.41 -1.71 3.98
N ALA A 91 2.14 -0.57 4.59
CA ALA A 91 2.00 0.70 3.90
C ALA A 91 2.80 1.76 4.64
N GLU A 92 3.60 2.53 3.91
CA GLU A 92 4.45 3.57 4.48
C GLU A 92 4.69 4.69 3.49
N GLU A 93 5.13 5.83 4.00
CA GLU A 93 5.50 6.96 3.14
C GLU A 93 6.89 6.75 2.56
N ILE A 94 7.05 7.07 1.26
CA ILE A 94 8.36 7.11 0.60
C ILE A 94 8.94 8.51 0.82
N LYS A 95 10.09 8.56 1.44
CA LYS A 95 10.79 9.83 1.67
C LYS A 95 11.97 10.02 0.74
#